data_0bab106f9b52d914f78992cb00b1c5a5
#
_entry.id   0bab106f9b52d914f78992cb00b1c5a5
#
_cell.length_a   1.000
_cell.length_b   1.000
_cell.length_c   1.000
_cell.angle_alpha   90.00
_cell.angle_beta   90.00
_cell.angle_gamma   90.00
#
_symmetry.space_group_name_H-M   'P 1'
#
loop_
_entity.id
_entity.type
_entity.pdbx_description
1 polymer ?
#
loop_
_entity_poly.entity_id
_entity_poly.type
_entity_poly.pdbx_seq_one_letter_code
_entity_poly.pdbx_strand_id
1 'polypeptide(L)'
;MLRYLLEKEFKQILRHRFLPRVILFMPLMMLGVLPFAANQEVKEVRVAVLDNDHSTTSRRLIEKIKGSGYFQLVALPKSYQEALQGVEAGETDIILELPRDLEKTIVQGEGSQVLLAANAVNGTRGILGSTYLSSMLHDYASELRQAGVGSAERGAYTALPTFTLQSQYQFNPHLDYKAFMVPGLMVMLLTMLTGFLPALNIVGEKETGTIEQMNVSPVRPWTLILSKLIPYWTLGLFVLMLAMGLAATLFGLTPAGGIGNILAFTLLYLLVMSGLGICVSNIAGTMQQAMFVMYFFMMLFFLMSGLFTPITSMPQWAQMLTYLNPLRYFVQAMRSIYLKGSGLMDLLPQLGALAVYALASCSLALLSYRKRS
;
A
#
# COMPACT_ATOMS: atom_id res chain seq x y z
N MET A 1 -37.79 21.28 -1.61
CA MET A 1 -37.38 20.66 -0.34
C MET A 1 -35.92 20.23 -0.36
N LEU A 2 -35.46 19.30 -1.24
CA LEU A 2 -34.06 18.85 -1.29
C LEU A 2 -33.05 19.99 -1.37
N ARG A 3 -33.28 21.00 -2.21
CA ARG A 3 -32.39 22.17 -2.37
C ARG A 3 -32.13 22.91 -1.05
N TYR A 4 -33.17 23.15 -0.25
CA TYR A 4 -33.03 23.86 1.03
C TYR A 4 -32.27 23.03 2.07
N LEU A 5 -32.49 21.70 2.07
CA LEU A 5 -31.76 20.80 2.97
C LEU A 5 -30.28 20.72 2.57
N LEU A 6 -29.97 20.63 1.27
CA LEU A 6 -28.59 20.68 0.79
C LEU A 6 -27.90 21.99 1.15
N GLU A 7 -28.57 23.13 0.94
CA GLU A 7 -28.05 24.46 1.30
C GLU A 7 -27.74 24.55 2.81
N LYS A 8 -28.63 24.00 3.66
CA LYS A 8 -28.39 23.91 5.12
C LYS A 8 -27.13 23.10 5.42
N GLU A 9 -27.01 21.89 4.87
CA GLU A 9 -25.88 21.00 5.14
C GLU A 9 -24.54 21.59 4.64
N PHE A 10 -24.51 22.17 3.42
CA PHE A 10 -23.31 22.85 2.93
C PHE A 10 -22.93 24.05 3.80
N LYS A 11 -23.90 24.88 4.22
CA LYS A 11 -23.63 26.00 5.14
C LYS A 11 -23.14 25.53 6.49
N GLN A 12 -23.68 24.41 7.00
CA GLN A 12 -23.27 23.81 8.27
C GLN A 12 -21.81 23.34 8.20
N ILE A 13 -21.41 22.66 7.11
CA ILE A 13 -20.03 22.21 6.91
C ILE A 13 -19.09 23.41 6.77
N LEU A 14 -19.40 24.37 5.90
CA LEU A 14 -18.52 25.51 5.61
C LEU A 14 -18.38 26.48 6.79
N ARG A 15 -19.43 26.64 7.60
CA ARG A 15 -19.41 27.52 8.79
C ARG A 15 -18.83 26.82 10.03
N HIS A 16 -18.65 25.50 9.98
CA HIS A 16 -18.03 24.80 11.08
C HIS A 16 -16.56 25.22 11.22
N ARG A 17 -16.17 25.63 12.43
CA ARG A 17 -14.85 26.25 12.69
C ARG A 17 -13.66 25.32 12.39
N PHE A 18 -13.84 24.01 12.51
CA PHE A 18 -12.81 23.00 12.44
C PHE A 18 -12.85 22.16 11.14
N LEU A 19 -14.04 21.78 10.65
CA LEU A 19 -14.22 20.85 9.53
C LEU A 19 -13.54 21.29 8.23
N PRO A 20 -13.70 22.50 7.71
CA PRO A 20 -13.04 22.92 6.46
C PRO A 20 -11.52 22.90 6.56
N ARG A 21 -10.97 23.22 7.73
CA ARG A 21 -9.53 23.19 7.96
C ARG A 21 -9.00 21.75 7.93
N VAL A 22 -9.68 20.82 8.59
CA VAL A 22 -9.31 19.41 8.58
C VAL A 22 -9.40 18.83 7.17
N ILE A 23 -10.47 19.11 6.44
CA ILE A 23 -10.68 18.62 5.07
C ILE A 23 -9.54 19.06 4.14
N LEU A 24 -9.03 20.28 4.29
CA LEU A 24 -7.93 20.80 3.48
C LEU A 24 -6.56 20.31 3.98
N PHE A 25 -6.36 20.26 5.30
CA PHE A 25 -5.08 19.91 5.91
C PHE A 25 -4.77 18.41 5.89
N MET A 26 -5.81 17.58 6.00
CA MET A 26 -5.66 16.12 6.06
C MET A 26 -5.01 15.53 4.79
N PRO A 27 -5.40 15.88 3.55
CA PRO A 27 -4.71 15.43 2.34
C PRO A 27 -3.25 15.87 2.29
N LEU A 28 -2.97 17.12 2.71
CA LEU A 28 -1.60 17.64 2.74
C LEU A 28 -0.71 16.87 3.70
N MET A 29 -1.18 16.61 4.92
CA MET A 29 -0.45 15.83 5.91
C MET A 29 -0.31 14.37 5.48
N MET A 30 -1.38 13.77 4.98
CA MET A 30 -1.38 12.35 4.66
C MET A 30 -0.53 12.05 3.43
N LEU A 31 -0.58 12.86 2.38
CA LEU A 31 0.26 12.67 1.18
C LEU A 31 1.63 13.34 1.32
N GLY A 32 1.75 14.42 2.07
CA GLY A 32 3.03 15.11 2.28
C GLY A 32 3.94 14.46 3.30
N VAL A 33 3.42 13.72 4.30
CA VAL A 33 4.22 13.15 5.39
C VAL A 33 4.28 11.62 5.32
N LEU A 34 3.14 10.94 5.18
CA LEU A 34 3.08 9.48 5.28
C LEU A 34 3.95 8.73 4.24
N PRO A 35 4.01 9.11 2.95
CA PRO A 35 4.86 8.40 1.99
C PRO A 35 6.35 8.52 2.30
N PHE A 36 6.77 9.57 3.00
CA PHE A 36 8.15 9.74 3.44
C PHE A 36 8.43 9.03 4.77
N ALA A 37 7.48 9.10 5.72
CA ALA A 37 7.58 8.45 7.01
C ALA A 37 7.48 6.92 6.92
N ALA A 38 6.61 6.42 6.02
CA ALA A 38 6.41 5.00 5.76
C ALA A 38 7.29 4.47 4.63
N ASN A 39 8.28 5.25 4.18
CA ASN A 39 9.16 4.84 3.10
C ASN A 39 9.91 3.57 3.50
N GLN A 40 9.51 2.45 2.91
CA GLN A 40 10.18 1.16 3.04
C GLN A 40 11.16 0.91 1.89
N GLU A 41 11.55 1.96 1.15
CA GLU A 41 12.67 1.85 0.24
C GLU A 41 13.91 1.46 1.06
N VAL A 42 14.34 0.26 0.83
CA VAL A 42 15.60 -0.21 1.39
C VAL A 42 16.71 0.38 0.53
N LYS A 43 16.99 1.66 0.76
CA LYS A 43 18.22 2.30 0.29
C LYS A 43 19.28 1.99 1.34
N GLU A 44 20.44 1.52 0.90
CA GLU A 44 21.57 1.26 1.78
C GLU A 44 21.36 0.09 2.76
N VAL A 45 21.21 -1.14 2.21
CA VAL A 45 21.36 -2.37 3.02
C VAL A 45 22.82 -2.46 3.46
N ARG A 46 23.02 -2.46 4.77
CA ARG A 46 24.37 -2.57 5.35
C ARG A 46 24.83 -4.01 5.32
N VAL A 47 25.86 -4.27 4.53
CA VAL A 47 26.40 -5.62 4.33
C VAL A 47 27.78 -5.73 4.95
N ALA A 48 27.99 -6.75 5.78
CA ALA A 48 29.31 -7.21 6.19
C ALA A 48 29.72 -8.41 5.34
N VAL A 49 30.89 -8.36 4.72
CA VAL A 49 31.40 -9.46 3.90
C VAL A 49 32.58 -10.12 4.60
N LEU A 50 32.43 -11.38 4.97
CA LEU A 50 33.48 -12.23 5.48
C LEU A 50 34.12 -12.94 4.27
N ASP A 51 35.24 -12.42 3.82
CA ASP A 51 35.98 -12.99 2.70
C ASP A 51 37.08 -13.94 3.24
N ASN A 52 36.82 -15.24 3.14
CA ASN A 52 37.81 -16.27 3.52
C ASN A 52 38.68 -16.72 2.34
N ASP A 53 38.35 -16.28 1.10
CA ASP A 53 39.04 -16.69 -0.13
C ASP A 53 40.19 -15.76 -0.51
N HIS A 54 39.99 -14.45 -0.30
CA HIS A 54 40.96 -13.39 -0.64
C HIS A 54 41.43 -13.40 -2.10
N SER A 55 40.68 -14.01 -3.00
CA SER A 55 40.99 -14.17 -4.43
C SER A 55 40.68 -12.92 -5.25
N THR A 56 41.02 -12.96 -6.54
CA THR A 56 40.63 -11.94 -7.51
C THR A 56 39.10 -11.97 -7.74
N THR A 57 38.50 -13.11 -7.71
CA THR A 57 37.08 -13.33 -7.88
C THR A 57 36.27 -12.78 -6.69
N SER A 58 36.71 -13.04 -5.44
CA SER A 58 36.04 -12.49 -4.26
C SER A 58 36.11 -10.95 -4.22
N ARG A 59 37.28 -10.35 -4.56
CA ARG A 59 37.45 -8.91 -4.62
C ARG A 59 36.55 -8.23 -5.63
N ARG A 60 36.43 -8.78 -6.85
CA ARG A 60 35.53 -8.27 -7.88
C ARG A 60 34.08 -8.32 -7.45
N LEU A 61 33.64 -9.37 -6.75
CA LEU A 61 32.30 -9.45 -6.18
C LEU A 61 32.06 -8.36 -5.14
N ILE A 62 33.03 -8.14 -4.23
CA ILE A 62 32.94 -7.08 -3.22
C ILE A 62 32.85 -5.68 -3.88
N GLU A 63 33.62 -5.42 -4.92
CA GLU A 63 33.56 -4.17 -5.68
C GLU A 63 32.22 -4.00 -6.38
N LYS A 64 31.66 -5.08 -6.94
CA LYS A 64 30.32 -5.08 -7.54
C LYS A 64 29.23 -4.76 -6.51
N ILE A 65 29.33 -5.32 -5.29
CA ILE A 65 28.42 -5.02 -4.19
C ILE A 65 28.50 -3.54 -3.82
N LYS A 66 29.73 -2.98 -3.67
CA LYS A 66 29.96 -1.56 -3.39
C LYS A 66 29.40 -0.64 -4.47
N GLY A 67 29.56 -1.02 -5.73
CA GLY A 67 29.13 -0.21 -6.90
C GLY A 67 27.64 -0.25 -7.17
N SER A 68 26.87 -1.11 -6.52
CA SER A 68 25.45 -1.34 -6.84
C SER A 68 24.50 -0.22 -6.41
N GLY A 69 24.92 0.67 -5.52
CA GLY A 69 24.07 1.75 -4.96
C GLY A 69 22.96 1.26 -4.03
N TYR A 70 22.73 -0.05 -3.90
CA TYR A 70 21.76 -0.67 -2.99
C TYR A 70 22.38 -1.13 -1.69
N PHE A 71 23.69 -1.43 -1.71
CA PHE A 71 24.42 -1.98 -0.58
C PHE A 71 25.49 -1.02 -0.09
N GLN A 72 25.54 -0.86 1.23
CA GLN A 72 26.63 -0.18 1.91
C GLN A 72 27.52 -1.24 2.57
N LEU A 73 28.74 -1.41 2.09
CA LEU A 73 29.70 -2.27 2.74
C LEU A 73 30.17 -1.58 4.04
N VAL A 74 29.77 -2.13 5.19
CA VAL A 74 30.03 -1.52 6.51
C VAL A 74 31.28 -2.10 7.13
N ALA A 75 31.53 -3.39 6.95
CA ALA A 75 32.64 -4.09 7.56
C ALA A 75 33.15 -5.27 6.72
N LEU A 76 34.43 -5.58 6.89
CA LEU A 76 35.09 -6.80 6.42
C LEU A 76 35.60 -7.57 7.65
N PRO A 77 34.70 -8.23 8.39
CA PRO A 77 35.05 -8.95 9.61
C PRO A 77 35.99 -10.11 9.32
N LYS A 78 36.83 -10.47 10.29
CA LYS A 78 37.76 -11.60 10.18
C LYS A 78 37.15 -12.92 10.65
N SER A 79 36.01 -12.88 11.31
CA SER A 79 35.29 -14.05 11.79
C SER A 79 33.78 -13.87 11.74
N TYR A 80 33.06 -14.96 11.67
CA TYR A 80 31.58 -14.94 11.70
C TYR A 80 31.05 -14.34 13.01
N GLN A 81 31.74 -14.57 14.14
CA GLN A 81 31.34 -13.99 15.43
C GLN A 81 31.44 -12.47 15.43
N GLU A 82 32.49 -11.90 14.85
CA GLU A 82 32.64 -10.46 14.69
C GLU A 82 31.53 -9.86 13.80
N ALA A 83 31.20 -10.54 12.69
CA ALA A 83 30.08 -10.16 11.83
C ALA A 83 28.74 -10.21 12.58
N LEU A 84 28.52 -11.22 13.42
CA LEU A 84 27.31 -11.37 14.22
C LEU A 84 27.17 -10.25 15.27
N GLN A 85 28.26 -9.86 15.92
CA GLN A 85 28.26 -8.73 16.85
C GLN A 85 27.82 -7.42 16.15
N GLY A 86 28.22 -7.20 14.89
CA GLY A 86 27.74 -6.07 14.10
C GLY A 86 26.24 -6.13 13.82
N VAL A 87 25.67 -7.34 13.67
CA VAL A 87 24.21 -7.51 13.53
C VAL A 87 23.50 -7.25 14.86
N GLU A 88 24.02 -7.74 15.97
CA GLU A 88 23.47 -7.52 17.31
C GLU A 88 23.54 -6.03 17.71
N ALA A 89 24.60 -5.34 17.36
CA ALA A 89 24.74 -3.89 17.53
C ALA A 89 23.82 -3.06 16.60
N GLY A 90 23.15 -3.72 15.64
CA GLY A 90 22.31 -3.06 14.66
C GLY A 90 23.08 -2.26 13.60
N GLU A 91 24.37 -2.51 13.44
CA GLU A 91 25.24 -1.86 12.45
C GLU A 91 25.24 -2.58 11.09
N THR A 92 24.89 -3.87 11.08
CA THR A 92 24.87 -4.74 9.90
C THR A 92 23.47 -5.32 9.70
N ASP A 93 22.97 -5.31 8.47
CA ASP A 93 21.67 -5.89 8.10
C ASP A 93 21.84 -7.29 7.48
N ILE A 94 22.96 -7.54 6.78
CA ILE A 94 23.24 -8.82 6.12
C ILE A 94 24.71 -9.19 6.27
N ILE A 95 24.96 -10.47 6.55
CA ILE A 95 26.30 -11.07 6.51
C ILE A 95 26.38 -11.91 5.23
N LEU A 96 27.40 -11.67 4.43
CA LEU A 96 27.79 -12.49 3.31
C LEU A 96 29.11 -13.19 3.64
N GLU A 97 29.14 -14.51 3.71
CA GLU A 97 30.35 -15.28 3.92
C GLU A 97 30.74 -15.99 2.63
N LEU A 98 31.94 -15.67 2.15
CA LEU A 98 32.59 -16.31 1.02
C LEU A 98 33.50 -17.42 1.54
N PRO A 99 33.34 -18.69 1.10
CA PRO A 99 34.11 -19.81 1.61
C PRO A 99 35.56 -19.74 1.12
N ARG A 100 36.44 -20.48 1.79
CA ARG A 100 37.81 -20.68 1.35
C ARG A 100 37.85 -21.43 0.01
N ASP A 101 38.85 -21.15 -0.80
CA ASP A 101 39.04 -21.78 -2.13
C ASP A 101 37.86 -21.53 -3.10
N LEU A 102 37.08 -20.45 -2.94
CA LEU A 102 35.93 -20.12 -3.80
C LEU A 102 36.34 -20.06 -5.28
N GLU A 103 37.41 -19.29 -5.61
CA GLU A 103 37.90 -19.17 -6.99
C GLU A 103 38.39 -20.52 -7.53
N LYS A 104 39.11 -21.28 -6.73
CA LYS A 104 39.62 -22.61 -7.13
C LYS A 104 38.48 -23.59 -7.46
N THR A 105 37.46 -23.64 -6.60
CA THR A 105 36.29 -24.49 -6.80
C THR A 105 35.50 -24.10 -8.04
N ILE A 106 35.35 -22.80 -8.29
CA ILE A 106 34.68 -22.27 -9.50
C ILE A 106 35.50 -22.65 -10.76
N VAL A 107 36.83 -22.48 -10.73
CA VAL A 107 37.72 -22.86 -11.84
C VAL A 107 37.68 -24.36 -12.15
N GLN A 108 37.56 -25.17 -11.12
CA GLN A 108 37.41 -26.63 -11.26
C GLN A 108 36.03 -27.08 -11.78
N GLY A 109 35.08 -26.14 -11.89
CA GLY A 109 33.70 -26.41 -12.32
C GLY A 109 32.87 -27.14 -11.28
N GLU A 110 33.30 -27.12 -10.02
CA GLU A 110 32.58 -27.61 -8.87
C GLU A 110 31.69 -26.49 -8.30
N GLY A 111 30.54 -26.87 -7.76
CA GLY A 111 29.63 -25.91 -7.14
C GLY A 111 30.15 -25.39 -5.80
N SER A 112 30.18 -24.10 -5.58
CA SER A 112 30.51 -23.49 -4.29
C SER A 112 29.28 -22.98 -3.58
N GLN A 113 29.23 -23.07 -2.26
CA GLN A 113 28.15 -22.58 -1.43
C GLN A 113 28.59 -21.31 -0.71
N VAL A 114 27.78 -20.27 -0.85
CA VAL A 114 27.96 -18.99 -0.18
C VAL A 114 26.90 -18.84 0.90
N LEU A 115 27.30 -18.50 2.12
CA LEU A 115 26.35 -18.27 3.21
C LEU A 115 25.86 -16.82 3.19
N LEU A 116 24.54 -16.67 3.22
CA LEU A 116 23.90 -15.38 3.34
C LEU A 116 23.00 -15.39 4.59
N ALA A 117 23.36 -14.60 5.60
CA ALA A 117 22.60 -14.47 6.84
C ALA A 117 22.02 -13.06 6.95
N ALA A 118 20.70 -12.95 7.10
CA ALA A 118 20.01 -11.66 7.19
C ALA A 118 19.45 -11.40 8.59
N ASN A 119 19.50 -10.15 9.01
CA ASN A 119 18.91 -9.72 10.27
C ASN A 119 17.37 -9.79 10.20
N ALA A 120 16.76 -10.68 10.96
CA ALA A 120 15.33 -10.89 10.99
C ALA A 120 14.58 -9.85 11.84
N VAL A 121 15.27 -9.03 12.65
CA VAL A 121 14.65 -7.98 13.46
C VAL A 121 14.03 -6.89 12.57
N ASN A 122 14.72 -6.53 11.49
CA ASN A 122 14.15 -5.69 10.44
C ASN A 122 13.78 -6.56 9.24
N GLY A 123 12.63 -7.24 9.32
CA GLY A 123 12.20 -8.22 8.32
C GLY A 123 12.18 -7.67 6.89
N THR A 124 11.81 -6.41 6.69
CA THR A 124 11.76 -5.79 5.36
C THR A 124 13.17 -5.62 4.76
N ARG A 125 14.12 -5.10 5.54
CA ARG A 125 15.52 -4.95 5.09
C ARG A 125 16.18 -6.31 4.89
N GLY A 126 15.96 -7.23 5.81
CA GLY A 126 16.51 -8.58 5.73
C GLY A 126 16.01 -9.33 4.48
N ILE A 127 14.70 -9.36 4.24
CA ILE A 127 14.13 -10.10 3.09
C ILE A 127 14.48 -9.45 1.76
N LEU A 128 14.26 -8.13 1.61
CA LEU A 128 14.56 -7.45 0.35
C LEU A 128 16.06 -7.44 0.05
N GLY A 129 16.87 -7.15 1.07
CA GLY A 129 18.32 -7.13 0.91
C GLY A 129 18.88 -8.52 0.56
N SER A 130 18.41 -9.59 1.20
CA SER A 130 18.84 -10.95 0.86
C SER A 130 18.40 -11.36 -0.54
N THR A 131 17.20 -10.97 -0.98
CA THR A 131 16.71 -11.22 -2.33
C THR A 131 17.57 -10.51 -3.39
N TYR A 132 17.88 -9.23 -3.17
CA TYR A 132 18.74 -8.47 -4.10
C TYR A 132 20.17 -9.00 -4.13
N LEU A 133 20.73 -9.35 -2.96
CA LEU A 133 22.08 -9.89 -2.89
C LEU A 133 22.16 -11.28 -3.55
N SER A 134 21.15 -12.13 -3.33
CA SER A 134 21.05 -13.44 -4.02
C SER A 134 20.95 -13.29 -5.53
N SER A 135 20.16 -12.32 -6.02
CA SER A 135 20.07 -12.03 -7.45
C SER A 135 21.42 -11.58 -8.02
N MET A 136 22.11 -10.67 -7.32
CA MET A 136 23.44 -10.18 -7.71
C MET A 136 24.50 -11.30 -7.73
N LEU A 137 24.45 -12.20 -6.74
CA LEU A 137 25.34 -13.39 -6.69
C LEU A 137 25.06 -14.31 -7.87
N HIS A 138 23.79 -14.50 -8.23
CA HIS A 138 23.40 -15.32 -9.38
C HIS A 138 23.87 -14.72 -10.71
N ASP A 139 23.70 -13.40 -10.88
CA ASP A 139 24.18 -12.68 -12.05
C ASP A 139 25.70 -12.75 -12.15
N TYR A 140 26.41 -12.59 -11.03
CA TYR A 140 27.88 -12.70 -11.00
C TYR A 140 28.35 -14.11 -11.34
N ALA A 141 27.69 -15.15 -10.82
CA ALA A 141 27.99 -16.52 -11.18
C ALA A 141 27.74 -16.82 -12.67
N SER A 142 26.75 -16.18 -13.29
CA SER A 142 26.48 -16.30 -14.72
C SER A 142 27.55 -15.59 -15.57
N GLU A 143 28.02 -14.41 -15.15
CA GLU A 143 29.12 -13.69 -15.78
C GLU A 143 30.42 -14.50 -15.75
N LEU A 144 30.77 -15.11 -14.62
CA LEU A 144 31.96 -15.97 -14.50
C LEU A 144 31.90 -17.18 -15.44
N ARG A 145 30.74 -17.80 -15.60
CA ARG A 145 30.54 -18.90 -16.57
C ARG A 145 30.70 -18.42 -18.00
N GLN A 146 30.15 -17.24 -18.37
CA GLN A 146 30.29 -16.66 -19.71
C GLN A 146 31.74 -16.25 -20.01
N ALA A 147 32.48 -15.81 -19.01
CA ALA A 147 33.90 -15.47 -19.14
C ALA A 147 34.81 -16.71 -19.30
N GLY A 148 34.25 -17.92 -19.32
CA GLY A 148 35.00 -19.16 -19.50
C GLY A 148 35.80 -19.61 -18.28
N VAL A 149 35.56 -19.00 -17.12
CA VAL A 149 36.20 -19.43 -15.87
C VAL A 149 35.58 -20.79 -15.46
N GLY A 150 36.35 -21.84 -15.54
CA GLY A 150 35.89 -23.19 -15.24
C GLY A 150 35.67 -24.13 -16.43
N SER A 151 35.95 -23.68 -17.67
CA SER A 151 35.76 -24.50 -18.88
C SER A 151 37.02 -25.15 -19.46
N ALA A 152 38.13 -25.17 -18.72
CA ALA A 152 39.44 -25.50 -19.25
C ALA A 152 39.64 -26.98 -19.67
N GLU A 153 38.77 -27.93 -19.33
CA GLU A 153 39.02 -29.36 -19.68
C GLU A 153 37.77 -30.24 -19.97
N ARG A 154 36.63 -29.66 -20.37
CA ARG A 154 35.51 -30.53 -20.83
C ARG A 154 35.25 -30.33 -22.31
N GLY A 155 35.87 -31.23 -23.12
CA GLY A 155 35.54 -31.39 -24.55
C GLY A 155 34.03 -31.47 -24.78
N ALA A 156 33.59 -30.67 -25.74
CA ALA A 156 32.37 -30.86 -26.53
C ALA A 156 31.08 -31.28 -25.77
N TYR A 157 30.72 -30.67 -24.69
CA TYR A 157 29.32 -30.61 -24.32
C TYR A 157 28.73 -29.33 -24.85
N THR A 158 27.85 -29.47 -25.82
CA THR A 158 26.99 -28.45 -26.39
C THR A 158 26.61 -27.43 -25.32
N ALA A 159 26.99 -26.16 -25.53
CA ALA A 159 26.55 -25.02 -24.74
C ALA A 159 25.04 -25.09 -24.65
N LEU A 160 24.50 -25.55 -23.54
CA LEU A 160 23.09 -25.42 -23.25
C LEU A 160 22.77 -23.92 -23.31
N PRO A 161 21.72 -23.51 -24.00
CA PRO A 161 21.37 -22.10 -24.12
C PRO A 161 21.27 -21.51 -22.72
N THR A 162 22.17 -20.60 -22.40
CA THR A 162 22.18 -19.87 -21.13
C THR A 162 21.00 -18.91 -21.18
N PHE A 163 19.91 -19.26 -20.51
CA PHE A 163 18.82 -18.33 -20.30
C PHE A 163 19.30 -17.25 -19.33
N THR A 164 19.56 -16.07 -19.84
CA THR A 164 19.75 -14.88 -19.00
C THR A 164 18.36 -14.43 -18.55
N LEU A 165 18.01 -14.69 -17.30
CA LEU A 165 16.82 -14.16 -16.68
C LEU A 165 17.05 -12.67 -16.37
N GLN A 166 16.58 -11.82 -17.27
CA GLN A 166 16.56 -10.38 -17.05
C GLN A 166 15.21 -10.04 -16.39
N SER A 167 15.21 -9.81 -15.09
CA SER A 167 14.00 -9.38 -14.38
C SER A 167 13.70 -7.93 -14.74
N GLN A 168 12.63 -7.69 -15.48
CA GLN A 168 12.15 -6.36 -15.82
C GLN A 168 10.88 -6.03 -15.02
N TYR A 169 10.94 -5.04 -14.17
CA TYR A 169 9.78 -4.53 -13.44
C TYR A 169 8.98 -3.58 -14.34
N GLN A 170 7.88 -4.07 -14.94
CA GLN A 170 7.20 -3.40 -16.06
C GLN A 170 6.40 -2.14 -15.64
N PHE A 171 5.83 -2.10 -14.44
CA PHE A 171 4.91 -1.03 -14.01
C PHE A 171 5.47 -0.10 -12.91
N ASN A 172 6.57 -0.46 -12.32
CA ASN A 172 7.33 0.35 -11.38
C ASN A 172 8.82 -0.02 -11.50
N PRO A 173 9.50 0.44 -12.57
CA PRO A 173 10.88 0.03 -12.86
C PRO A 173 11.87 0.37 -11.76
N HIS A 174 11.61 1.45 -11.02
CA HIS A 174 12.47 1.91 -9.93
C HIS A 174 12.05 1.38 -8.56
N LEU A 175 11.02 0.50 -8.50
CA LEU A 175 10.45 -0.03 -7.25
C LEU A 175 10.13 1.09 -6.25
N ASP A 176 9.72 2.26 -6.75
CA ASP A 176 9.40 3.43 -5.93
C ASP A 176 8.19 3.11 -5.04
N TYR A 177 8.45 3.06 -3.74
CA TYR A 177 7.44 2.78 -2.73
C TYR A 177 6.34 3.86 -2.69
N LYS A 178 6.68 5.11 -3.02
CA LYS A 178 5.72 6.22 -3.07
C LYS A 178 4.69 6.01 -4.16
N ALA A 179 5.12 5.56 -5.35
CA ALA A 179 4.23 5.24 -6.45
C ALA A 179 3.20 4.15 -6.08
N PHE A 180 3.61 3.18 -5.26
CA PHE A 180 2.74 2.12 -4.75
C PHE A 180 1.80 2.61 -3.63
N MET A 181 2.28 3.49 -2.75
CA MET A 181 1.58 3.90 -1.53
C MET A 181 0.55 5.01 -1.79
N VAL A 182 0.90 6.01 -2.61
CA VAL A 182 0.09 7.23 -2.83
C VAL A 182 -1.34 6.94 -3.31
N PRO A 183 -1.58 6.08 -4.32
CA PRO A 183 -2.95 5.76 -4.73
C PRO A 183 -3.79 5.11 -3.61
N GLY A 184 -3.16 4.30 -2.78
CA GLY A 184 -3.82 3.70 -1.63
C GLY A 184 -4.15 4.71 -0.52
N LEU A 185 -3.28 5.69 -0.28
CA LEU A 185 -3.54 6.78 0.67
C LEU A 185 -4.71 7.67 0.22
N MET A 186 -4.88 7.89 -1.08
CA MET A 186 -6.06 8.60 -1.61
C MET A 186 -7.35 7.86 -1.27
N VAL A 187 -7.36 6.53 -1.39
CA VAL A 187 -8.51 5.71 -1.00
C VAL A 187 -8.77 5.78 0.49
N MET A 188 -7.72 5.77 1.32
CA MET A 188 -7.83 5.93 2.77
C MET A 188 -8.45 7.29 3.16
N LEU A 189 -8.02 8.38 2.51
CA LEU A 189 -8.61 9.71 2.68
C LEU A 189 -10.10 9.72 2.37
N LEU A 190 -10.49 9.16 1.22
CA LEU A 190 -11.89 9.06 0.84
C LEU A 190 -12.70 8.27 1.87
N THR A 191 -12.17 7.14 2.34
CA THR A 191 -12.82 6.30 3.34
C THR A 191 -13.12 7.07 4.61
N MET A 192 -12.15 7.85 5.11
CA MET A 192 -12.33 8.66 6.31
C MET A 192 -13.37 9.77 6.13
N LEU A 193 -13.34 10.45 5.00
CA LEU A 193 -14.26 11.56 4.76
C LEU A 193 -15.69 11.11 4.50
N THR A 194 -15.86 10.06 3.70
CA THR A 194 -17.18 9.68 3.19
C THR A 194 -17.91 8.63 4.04
N GLY A 195 -17.18 7.93 4.90
CA GLY A 195 -17.77 7.00 5.87
C GLY A 195 -17.93 7.63 7.26
N PHE A 196 -16.87 8.25 7.76
CA PHE A 196 -16.78 8.73 9.13
C PHE A 196 -17.60 10.02 9.35
N LEU A 197 -17.43 11.03 8.49
CA LEU A 197 -18.07 12.33 8.69
C LEU A 197 -19.61 12.28 8.57
N PRO A 198 -20.23 11.59 7.59
CA PRO A 198 -21.67 11.46 7.54
C PRO A 198 -22.24 10.72 8.76
N ALA A 199 -21.56 9.67 9.23
CA ALA A 199 -21.98 8.93 10.40
C ALA A 199 -22.03 9.84 11.65
N LEU A 200 -20.97 10.62 11.89
CA LEU A 200 -20.92 11.53 13.01
C LEU A 200 -21.95 12.68 12.88
N ASN A 201 -22.16 13.22 11.69
CA ASN A 201 -23.16 14.27 11.47
C ASN A 201 -24.56 13.77 11.85
N ILE A 202 -24.94 12.58 11.34
CA ILE A 202 -26.28 12.01 11.61
C ILE A 202 -26.46 11.73 13.11
N VAL A 203 -25.43 11.14 13.75
CA VAL A 203 -25.49 10.84 15.20
C VAL A 203 -25.47 12.12 16.04
N GLY A 204 -24.73 13.15 15.65
CA GLY A 204 -24.73 14.43 16.33
C GLY A 204 -26.10 15.12 16.31
N GLU A 205 -26.81 15.05 15.18
CA GLU A 205 -28.20 15.55 15.11
C GLU A 205 -29.19 14.68 15.90
N LYS A 206 -28.92 13.37 16.02
CA LYS A 206 -29.70 12.46 16.86
C LYS A 206 -29.51 12.79 18.36
N GLU A 207 -28.26 13.02 18.76
CA GLU A 207 -27.89 13.36 20.13
C GLU A 207 -28.47 14.71 20.58
N THR A 208 -28.52 15.69 19.67
CA THR A 208 -29.11 17.02 19.91
C THR A 208 -30.64 17.07 19.75
N GLY A 209 -31.28 15.95 19.34
CA GLY A 209 -32.73 15.86 19.13
C GLY A 209 -33.24 16.56 17.85
N THR A 210 -32.37 17.15 17.03
CA THR A 210 -32.76 17.84 15.80
C THR A 210 -33.26 16.88 14.72
N ILE A 211 -32.85 15.62 14.75
CA ILE A 211 -33.35 14.59 13.81
C ILE A 211 -34.82 14.27 14.05
N GLU A 212 -35.33 14.39 15.28
CA GLU A 212 -36.72 14.15 15.62
C GLU A 212 -37.61 15.23 15.00
N GLN A 213 -37.18 16.50 15.04
CA GLN A 213 -37.89 17.60 14.38
C GLN A 213 -37.96 17.39 12.86
N MET A 214 -36.93 16.81 12.26
CA MET A 214 -36.95 16.47 10.83
C MET A 214 -37.86 15.28 10.52
N ASN A 215 -37.97 14.30 11.42
CA ASN A 215 -38.81 13.13 11.24
C ASN A 215 -40.31 13.43 11.28
N VAL A 216 -40.76 14.45 12.03
CA VAL A 216 -42.15 14.91 12.02
C VAL A 216 -42.49 15.80 10.82
N SER A 217 -41.49 16.24 10.05
CA SER A 217 -41.73 17.01 8.84
C SER A 217 -42.25 16.11 7.70
N PRO A 218 -43.04 16.64 6.72
CA PRO A 218 -43.58 15.85 5.61
C PRO A 218 -42.54 15.51 4.54
N VAL A 219 -41.24 15.36 4.93
CA VAL A 219 -40.13 15.04 4.02
C VAL A 219 -39.98 13.53 3.93
N ARG A 220 -39.81 13.04 2.70
CA ARG A 220 -39.56 11.61 2.45
C ARG A 220 -38.19 11.20 3.02
N PRO A 221 -38.06 10.01 3.66
CA PRO A 221 -36.79 9.55 4.24
C PRO A 221 -35.60 9.58 3.28
N TRP A 222 -35.82 9.23 2.03
CA TRP A 222 -34.79 9.29 0.98
C TRP A 222 -34.23 10.69 0.75
N THR A 223 -35.10 11.71 0.80
CA THR A 223 -34.68 13.09 0.61
C THR A 223 -33.80 13.55 1.76
N LEU A 224 -34.12 13.12 2.98
CA LEU A 224 -33.30 13.40 4.17
C LEU A 224 -31.92 12.75 4.06
N ILE A 225 -31.87 11.46 3.72
CA ILE A 225 -30.61 10.73 3.59
C ILE A 225 -29.74 11.34 2.48
N LEU A 226 -30.30 11.56 1.29
CA LEU A 226 -29.56 12.15 0.17
C LEU A 226 -29.07 13.56 0.48
N SER A 227 -29.87 14.38 1.18
CA SER A 227 -29.44 15.73 1.54
C SER A 227 -28.20 15.73 2.44
N LYS A 228 -28.02 14.69 3.25
CA LYS A 228 -26.85 14.53 4.11
C LYS A 228 -25.64 13.93 3.38
N LEU A 229 -25.87 13.01 2.46
CA LEU A 229 -24.77 12.30 1.79
C LEU A 229 -24.15 13.13 0.65
N ILE A 230 -24.95 13.84 -0.15
CA ILE A 230 -24.47 14.59 -1.31
C ILE A 230 -23.36 15.62 -0.95
N PRO A 231 -23.45 16.40 0.13
CA PRO A 231 -22.37 17.28 0.53
C PRO A 231 -21.05 16.56 0.80
N TYR A 232 -21.09 15.39 1.47
CA TYR A 232 -19.89 14.60 1.74
C TYR A 232 -19.36 13.89 0.49
N TRP A 233 -20.21 13.53 -0.48
CA TRP A 233 -19.77 13.04 -1.78
C TRP A 233 -19.05 14.11 -2.58
N THR A 234 -19.60 15.33 -2.61
CA THR A 234 -18.93 16.45 -3.28
C THR A 234 -17.60 16.81 -2.62
N LEU A 235 -17.53 16.77 -1.30
CA LEU A 235 -16.28 16.95 -0.56
C LEU A 235 -15.28 15.82 -0.82
N GLY A 236 -15.74 14.58 -0.87
CA GLY A 236 -14.90 13.43 -1.20
C GLY A 236 -14.29 13.53 -2.59
N LEU A 237 -15.10 13.90 -3.59
CA LEU A 237 -14.62 14.16 -4.95
C LEU A 237 -13.62 15.34 -5.00
N PHE A 238 -13.91 16.43 -4.29
CA PHE A 238 -12.99 17.56 -4.19
C PHE A 238 -11.65 17.16 -3.58
N VAL A 239 -11.67 16.41 -2.48
CA VAL A 239 -10.45 15.94 -1.80
C VAL A 239 -9.69 14.94 -2.67
N LEU A 240 -10.38 14.09 -3.43
CA LEU A 240 -9.72 13.20 -4.39
C LEU A 240 -8.98 14.01 -5.46
N MET A 241 -9.63 15.00 -6.06
CA MET A 241 -8.99 15.87 -7.06
C MET A 241 -7.80 16.65 -6.48
N LEU A 242 -7.93 17.16 -5.26
CA LEU A 242 -6.83 17.79 -4.53
C LEU A 242 -5.68 16.81 -4.29
N ALA A 243 -5.97 15.58 -3.84
CA ALA A 243 -5.00 14.54 -3.61
C ALA A 243 -4.28 14.10 -4.90
N MET A 244 -5.00 14.01 -6.02
CA MET A 244 -4.41 13.75 -7.34
C MET A 244 -3.49 14.90 -7.78
N GLY A 245 -3.90 16.15 -7.56
CA GLY A 245 -3.07 17.33 -7.83
C GLY A 245 -1.78 17.33 -6.98
N LEU A 246 -1.88 17.00 -5.69
CA LEU A 246 -0.73 16.86 -4.80
C LEU A 246 0.19 15.71 -5.23
N ALA A 247 -0.36 14.58 -5.65
CA ALA A 247 0.43 13.46 -6.16
C ALA A 247 1.21 13.83 -7.42
N ALA A 248 0.59 14.57 -8.33
CA ALA A 248 1.25 15.07 -9.54
C ALA A 248 2.36 16.08 -9.24
N THR A 249 2.13 17.00 -8.30
CA THR A 249 3.09 18.07 -8.00
C THR A 249 4.22 17.63 -7.09
N LEU A 250 3.95 16.81 -6.04
CA LEU A 250 4.96 16.39 -5.07
C LEU A 250 5.78 15.18 -5.54
N PHE A 251 5.15 14.26 -6.27
CA PHE A 251 5.77 12.98 -6.64
C PHE A 251 5.88 12.78 -8.16
N GLY A 252 5.37 13.70 -8.99
CA GLY A 252 5.29 13.49 -10.43
C GLY A 252 4.36 12.34 -10.84
N LEU A 253 3.51 11.87 -9.93
CA LEU A 253 2.63 10.73 -10.13
C LEU A 253 1.32 11.17 -10.76
N THR A 254 1.18 10.92 -12.06
CA THR A 254 -0.07 11.07 -12.81
C THR A 254 -0.67 9.69 -13.09
N PRO A 255 -2.01 9.55 -13.12
CA PRO A 255 -2.62 8.28 -13.45
C PRO A 255 -2.29 7.89 -14.89
N ALA A 256 -1.73 6.69 -15.10
CA ALA A 256 -1.48 6.14 -16.43
C ALA A 256 -2.79 5.82 -17.16
N GLY A 257 -3.85 5.53 -16.41
CA GLY A 257 -5.20 5.28 -16.94
C GLY A 257 -6.09 6.52 -16.93
N GLY A 258 -7.28 6.39 -17.53
CA GLY A 258 -8.23 7.50 -17.64
C GLY A 258 -8.79 7.96 -16.29
N ILE A 259 -8.87 9.28 -16.06
CA ILE A 259 -9.48 9.88 -14.87
C ILE A 259 -10.95 9.45 -14.73
N GLY A 260 -11.66 9.23 -15.83
CA GLY A 260 -13.03 8.72 -15.83
C GLY A 260 -13.18 7.38 -15.12
N ASN A 261 -12.19 6.48 -15.25
CA ASN A 261 -12.18 5.19 -14.56
C ASN A 261 -12.06 5.40 -13.04
N ILE A 262 -11.19 6.30 -12.61
CA ILE A 262 -11.05 6.66 -11.19
C ILE A 262 -12.37 7.20 -10.64
N LEU A 263 -13.02 8.10 -11.36
CA LEU A 263 -14.30 8.68 -10.93
C LEU A 263 -15.41 7.63 -10.85
N ALA A 264 -15.50 6.70 -11.81
CA ALA A 264 -16.47 5.62 -11.78
C ALA A 264 -16.33 4.72 -10.53
N PHE A 265 -15.10 4.28 -10.25
CA PHE A 265 -14.81 3.51 -9.03
C PHE A 265 -15.06 4.33 -7.76
N THR A 266 -14.72 5.62 -7.77
CA THR A 266 -14.95 6.51 -6.63
C THR A 266 -16.44 6.67 -6.34
N LEU A 267 -17.28 6.90 -7.34
CA LEU A 267 -18.72 7.05 -7.14
C LEU A 267 -19.36 5.80 -6.53
N LEU A 268 -18.96 4.60 -6.99
CA LEU A 268 -19.41 3.35 -6.38
C LEU A 268 -18.92 3.24 -4.92
N TYR A 269 -17.67 3.59 -4.67
CA TYR A 269 -17.10 3.51 -3.35
C TYR A 269 -17.73 4.50 -2.36
N LEU A 270 -18.09 5.70 -2.82
CA LEU A 270 -18.85 6.68 -2.04
C LEU A 270 -20.18 6.09 -1.55
N LEU A 271 -20.89 5.36 -2.39
CA LEU A 271 -22.13 4.67 -2.01
C LEU A 271 -21.87 3.62 -0.93
N VAL A 272 -20.84 2.80 -1.10
CA VAL A 272 -20.46 1.77 -0.11
C VAL A 272 -20.22 2.38 1.25
N MET A 273 -19.33 3.37 1.31
CA MET A 273 -18.90 3.97 2.58
C MET A 273 -20.01 4.76 3.25
N SER A 274 -20.83 5.45 2.47
CA SER A 274 -22.00 6.17 2.98
C SER A 274 -23.04 5.20 3.55
N GLY A 275 -23.28 4.09 2.90
CA GLY A 275 -24.18 3.04 3.40
C GLY A 275 -23.73 2.49 4.74
N LEU A 276 -22.42 2.19 4.87
CA LEU A 276 -21.82 1.75 6.15
C LEU A 276 -21.93 2.83 7.22
N GLY A 277 -21.64 4.10 6.88
CA GLY A 277 -21.79 5.22 7.81
C GLY A 277 -23.22 5.37 8.35
N ILE A 278 -24.23 5.22 7.50
CA ILE A 278 -25.64 5.24 7.94
C ILE A 278 -25.95 4.02 8.84
N CYS A 279 -25.47 2.83 8.50
CA CYS A 279 -25.68 1.64 9.35
C CYS A 279 -25.12 1.88 10.77
N VAL A 280 -23.90 2.44 10.87
CA VAL A 280 -23.32 2.78 12.17
C VAL A 280 -24.12 3.87 12.89
N SER A 281 -24.57 4.90 12.17
CA SER A 281 -25.37 5.98 12.76
C SER A 281 -26.72 5.49 13.32
N ASN A 282 -27.29 4.44 12.74
CA ASN A 282 -28.53 3.86 13.23
C ASN A 282 -28.36 3.08 14.55
N ILE A 283 -27.19 2.46 14.74
CA ILE A 283 -26.87 1.67 15.94
C ILE A 283 -26.40 2.59 17.08
N ALA A 284 -25.59 3.61 16.76
CA ALA A 284 -24.99 4.50 17.74
C ALA A 284 -26.03 5.49 18.29
N GLY A 285 -26.04 5.65 19.63
CA GLY A 285 -26.86 6.62 20.33
C GLY A 285 -26.15 7.96 20.59
N THR A 286 -24.82 7.95 20.68
CA THR A 286 -23.99 9.15 20.97
C THR A 286 -22.87 9.28 19.95
N MET A 287 -22.39 10.52 19.74
CA MET A 287 -21.25 10.77 18.85
C MET A 287 -20.00 9.98 19.28
N GLN A 288 -19.77 9.87 20.57
CA GLN A 288 -18.63 9.11 21.09
C GLN A 288 -18.73 7.62 20.73
N GLN A 289 -19.91 7.02 20.88
CA GLN A 289 -20.15 5.64 20.48
C GLN A 289 -19.94 5.44 18.98
N ALA A 290 -20.48 6.35 18.16
CA ALA A 290 -20.27 6.31 16.70
C ALA A 290 -18.80 6.41 16.31
N MET A 291 -18.03 7.28 16.99
CA MET A 291 -16.60 7.42 16.78
C MET A 291 -15.86 6.11 17.05
N PHE A 292 -16.10 5.46 18.18
CA PHE A 292 -15.43 4.19 18.50
C PHE A 292 -15.76 3.07 17.51
N VAL A 293 -17.03 2.93 17.15
CA VAL A 293 -17.46 1.90 16.18
C VAL A 293 -16.85 2.16 14.81
N MET A 294 -16.92 3.41 14.32
CA MET A 294 -16.32 3.77 13.04
C MET A 294 -14.81 3.59 13.04
N TYR A 295 -14.12 4.02 14.11
CA TYR A 295 -12.68 3.84 14.23
C TYR A 295 -12.27 2.37 14.20
N PHE A 296 -12.99 1.50 14.89
CA PHE A 296 -12.76 0.06 14.88
C PHE A 296 -12.85 -0.52 13.46
N PHE A 297 -13.95 -0.24 12.74
CA PHE A 297 -14.11 -0.72 11.36
C PHE A 297 -13.07 -0.13 10.41
N MET A 298 -12.76 1.17 10.52
CA MET A 298 -11.75 1.82 9.70
C MET A 298 -10.37 1.20 9.91
N MET A 299 -9.97 0.99 11.16
CA MET A 299 -8.68 0.37 11.48
C MET A 299 -8.56 -1.03 10.90
N LEU A 300 -9.62 -1.84 11.05
CA LEU A 300 -9.69 -3.18 10.49
C LEU A 300 -9.62 -3.15 8.95
N PHE A 301 -10.38 -2.27 8.30
CA PHE A 301 -10.35 -2.12 6.86
C PHE A 301 -8.99 -1.69 6.34
N PHE A 302 -8.32 -0.74 7.00
CA PHE A 302 -7.00 -0.27 6.59
C PHE A 302 -5.94 -1.37 6.71
N LEU A 303 -5.89 -2.09 7.81
CA LEU A 303 -4.94 -3.19 8.02
C LEU A 303 -5.16 -4.33 7.01
N MET A 304 -6.41 -4.64 6.70
CA MET A 304 -6.79 -5.75 5.81
C MET A 304 -6.97 -5.32 4.34
N SER A 305 -6.64 -4.08 3.97
CA SER A 305 -6.80 -3.58 2.59
C SER A 305 -5.70 -4.00 1.63
N GLY A 306 -4.57 -4.46 2.14
CA GLY A 306 -3.35 -4.63 1.34
C GLY A 306 -2.60 -3.32 1.10
N LEU A 307 -2.93 -2.26 1.86
CA LEU A 307 -2.26 -0.96 1.75
C LEU A 307 -0.87 -1.00 2.37
N PHE A 308 -0.77 -1.42 3.63
CA PHE A 308 0.47 -1.47 4.38
C PHE A 308 1.20 -2.81 4.24
N THR A 309 0.45 -3.91 4.26
CA THR A 309 0.98 -5.26 4.18
C THR A 309 0.37 -5.97 2.97
N PRO A 310 1.17 -6.57 2.07
CA PRO A 310 0.64 -7.35 0.96
C PRO A 310 -0.30 -8.46 1.45
N ILE A 311 -1.45 -8.61 0.80
CA ILE A 311 -2.45 -9.62 1.18
C ILE A 311 -1.86 -11.03 1.11
N THR A 312 -0.98 -11.27 0.14
CA THR A 312 -0.30 -12.56 -0.08
C THR A 312 0.61 -12.99 1.07
N SER A 313 1.10 -12.03 1.87
CA SER A 313 1.94 -12.31 3.05
C SER A 313 1.13 -12.60 4.32
N MET A 314 -0.21 -12.47 4.26
CA MET A 314 -1.09 -12.76 5.37
C MET A 314 -1.38 -14.27 5.49
N PRO A 315 -1.70 -14.78 6.70
CA PRO A 315 -2.18 -16.16 6.85
C PRO A 315 -3.46 -16.39 6.05
N GLN A 316 -3.73 -17.61 5.63
CA GLN A 316 -4.88 -17.95 4.76
C GLN A 316 -6.23 -17.49 5.30
N TRP A 317 -6.47 -17.65 6.62
CA TRP A 317 -7.70 -17.19 7.25
C TRP A 317 -7.89 -15.67 7.14
N ALA A 318 -6.80 -14.89 7.28
CA ALA A 318 -6.84 -13.44 7.14
C ALA A 318 -7.07 -13.03 5.67
N GLN A 319 -6.45 -13.74 4.72
CA GLN A 319 -6.71 -13.52 3.29
C GLN A 319 -8.19 -13.70 2.94
N MET A 320 -8.87 -14.71 3.52
CA MET A 320 -10.32 -14.92 3.34
C MET A 320 -11.12 -13.75 3.91
N LEU A 321 -10.77 -13.23 5.08
CA LEU A 321 -11.44 -12.07 5.66
C LEU A 321 -11.27 -10.79 4.83
N THR A 322 -10.16 -10.64 4.09
CA THR A 322 -9.97 -9.48 3.22
C THR A 322 -11.00 -9.40 2.09
N TYR A 323 -11.62 -10.51 1.70
CA TYR A 323 -12.71 -10.48 0.71
C TYR A 323 -13.95 -9.73 1.22
N LEU A 324 -14.16 -9.65 2.53
CA LEU A 324 -15.23 -8.87 3.15
C LEU A 324 -14.91 -7.37 3.26
N ASN A 325 -13.72 -6.96 2.84
CA ASN A 325 -13.25 -5.58 2.94
C ASN A 325 -13.45 -4.83 1.60
N PRO A 326 -14.38 -3.88 1.51
CA PRO A 326 -14.58 -3.11 0.28
C PRO A 326 -13.38 -2.24 -0.10
N LEU A 327 -12.59 -1.81 0.89
CA LEU A 327 -11.39 -1.00 0.67
C LEU A 327 -10.34 -1.75 -0.17
N ARG A 328 -10.21 -3.06 0.00
CA ARG A 328 -9.32 -3.93 -0.79
C ARG A 328 -9.52 -3.74 -2.29
N TYR A 329 -10.76 -3.82 -2.75
CA TYR A 329 -11.09 -3.73 -4.18
C TYR A 329 -10.80 -2.35 -4.75
N PHE A 330 -11.09 -1.30 -3.99
CA PHE A 330 -10.83 0.05 -4.44
C PHE A 330 -9.34 0.39 -4.44
N VAL A 331 -8.56 -0.04 -3.43
CA VAL A 331 -7.10 0.10 -3.42
C VAL A 331 -6.46 -0.63 -4.60
N GLN A 332 -6.90 -1.86 -4.89
CA GLN A 332 -6.43 -2.60 -6.06
C GLN A 332 -6.76 -1.89 -7.37
N ALA A 333 -7.99 -1.39 -7.54
CA ALA A 333 -8.41 -0.64 -8.71
C ALA A 333 -7.58 0.65 -8.87
N MET A 334 -7.44 1.44 -7.83
CA MET A 334 -6.65 2.68 -7.86
C MET A 334 -5.20 2.43 -8.25
N ARG A 335 -4.55 1.42 -7.67
CA ARG A 335 -3.18 1.05 -8.05
C ARG A 335 -3.09 0.60 -9.51
N SER A 336 -4.03 -0.22 -9.97
CA SER A 336 -4.04 -0.70 -11.36
C SER A 336 -4.24 0.44 -12.35
N ILE A 337 -5.14 1.40 -12.06
CA ILE A 337 -5.36 2.55 -12.92
C ILE A 337 -4.14 3.49 -12.90
N TYR A 338 -3.55 3.76 -11.74
CA TYR A 338 -2.41 4.65 -11.62
C TYR A 338 -1.13 4.09 -12.24
N LEU A 339 -0.80 2.82 -11.97
CA LEU A 339 0.48 2.23 -12.34
C LEU A 339 0.43 1.46 -13.67
N LYS A 340 -0.69 0.75 -13.94
CA LYS A 340 -0.81 -0.12 -15.11
C LYS A 340 -1.58 0.52 -16.26
N GLY A 341 -2.30 1.62 -16.00
CA GLY A 341 -3.19 2.21 -17.01
C GLY A 341 -4.44 1.38 -17.31
N SER A 342 -4.84 0.48 -16.39
CA SER A 342 -5.96 -0.44 -16.59
C SER A 342 -7.27 0.29 -16.88
N GLY A 343 -8.05 -0.24 -17.83
CA GLY A 343 -9.38 0.23 -18.19
C GLY A 343 -10.47 -0.37 -17.28
N LEU A 344 -11.72 0.08 -17.45
CA LEU A 344 -12.86 -0.47 -16.71
C LEU A 344 -13.07 -1.96 -16.98
N MET A 345 -12.85 -2.41 -18.22
CA MET A 345 -13.01 -3.81 -18.61
C MET A 345 -12.00 -4.74 -17.90
N ASP A 346 -10.78 -4.26 -17.69
CA ASP A 346 -9.73 -5.02 -17.00
C ASP A 346 -10.04 -5.19 -15.51
N LEU A 347 -10.86 -4.31 -14.96
CA LEU A 347 -11.20 -4.22 -13.54
C LEU A 347 -12.65 -4.62 -13.23
N LEU A 348 -13.30 -5.35 -14.14
CA LEU A 348 -14.67 -5.84 -13.95
C LEU A 348 -14.89 -6.61 -12.62
N PRO A 349 -13.97 -7.48 -12.18
CA PRO A 349 -14.14 -8.16 -10.89
C PRO A 349 -14.20 -7.21 -9.70
N GLN A 350 -13.33 -6.18 -9.68
CA GLN A 350 -13.30 -5.17 -8.62
C GLN A 350 -14.53 -4.27 -8.67
N LEU A 351 -14.93 -3.87 -9.87
CA LEU A 351 -16.14 -3.08 -10.09
C LEU A 351 -17.39 -3.84 -9.65
N GLY A 352 -17.52 -5.12 -10.05
CA GLY A 352 -18.61 -6.00 -9.65
C GLY A 352 -18.70 -6.19 -8.13
N ALA A 353 -17.55 -6.43 -7.49
CA ALA A 353 -17.49 -6.53 -6.04
C ALA A 353 -17.97 -5.24 -5.35
N LEU A 354 -17.48 -4.08 -5.77
CA LEU A 354 -17.92 -2.79 -5.21
C LEU A 354 -19.39 -2.50 -5.48
N ALA A 355 -19.93 -2.89 -6.65
CA ALA A 355 -21.36 -2.76 -6.94
C ALA A 355 -22.22 -3.62 -6.00
N VAL A 356 -21.80 -4.86 -5.73
CA VAL A 356 -22.47 -5.73 -4.74
C VAL A 356 -22.42 -5.11 -3.35
N TYR A 357 -21.26 -4.58 -2.94
CA TYR A 357 -21.14 -3.88 -1.65
C TYR A 357 -22.00 -2.62 -1.58
N ALA A 358 -22.09 -1.84 -2.65
CA ALA A 358 -22.93 -0.66 -2.71
C ALA A 358 -24.42 -1.04 -2.55
N LEU A 359 -24.87 -2.07 -3.26
CA LEU A 359 -26.24 -2.57 -3.14
C LEU A 359 -26.52 -3.10 -1.72
N ALA A 360 -25.60 -3.90 -1.17
CA ALA A 360 -25.77 -4.46 0.18
C ALA A 360 -25.78 -3.36 1.25
N SER A 361 -24.82 -2.44 1.24
CA SER A 361 -24.72 -1.37 2.25
C SER A 361 -25.89 -0.39 2.15
N CYS A 362 -26.33 0.00 0.94
CA CYS A 362 -27.49 0.85 0.75
C CYS A 362 -28.78 0.15 1.19
N SER A 363 -28.94 -1.14 0.87
CA SER A 363 -30.12 -1.91 1.29
C SER A 363 -30.19 -2.04 2.82
N LEU A 364 -29.04 -2.35 3.47
CA LEU A 364 -28.96 -2.42 4.93
C LEU A 364 -29.23 -1.06 5.57
N ALA A 365 -28.69 0.03 5.00
CA ALA A 365 -28.94 1.38 5.47
C ALA A 365 -30.44 1.73 5.45
N LEU A 366 -31.13 1.36 4.37
CA LEU A 366 -32.57 1.59 4.22
C LEU A 366 -33.41 0.74 5.16
N LEU A 367 -33.10 -0.55 5.28
CA LEU A 367 -33.83 -1.46 6.19
C LEU A 367 -33.62 -1.06 7.65
N SER A 368 -32.44 -0.56 7.98
CA SER A 368 -32.08 -0.10 9.32
C SER A 368 -32.68 1.27 9.66
N TYR A 369 -32.97 2.10 8.65
CA TYR A 369 -33.58 3.42 8.87
C TYR A 369 -35.10 3.28 9.08
N ARG A 370 -35.50 2.97 10.31
CA ARG A 370 -36.91 3.05 10.73
C ARG A 370 -37.19 4.43 11.30
N LYS A 371 -38.16 5.15 10.71
CA LYS A 371 -38.76 6.29 11.39
C LYS A 371 -39.31 5.75 12.71
N ARG A 372 -38.74 6.17 13.81
CA ARG A 372 -39.40 5.97 15.11
C ARG A 372 -40.60 6.94 15.13
N SER A 373 -41.78 6.37 14.98
CA SER A 373 -43.05 7.04 15.29
C SER A 373 -43.16 7.23 16.80
#